data_3f566bd5cc8a8e0d2d4f6668349d0378
#
_entry.id   3f566bd5cc8a8e0d2d4f6668349d0378
#
_cell.length_a   1.000
_cell.length_b   1.000
_cell.length_c   1.000
_cell.angle_alpha   90.00
_cell.angle_beta   90.00
_cell.angle_gamma   90.00
#
_symmetry.space_group_name_H-M   'P 1'
#
loop_
_entity.id
_entity.type
_entity.pdbx_description
1 polymer ?
#
loop_
_entity_poly.entity_id
_entity_poly.type
_entity_poly.pdbx_seq_one_letter_code
_entity_poly.pdbx_strand_id
1 'polypeptide(L)'
;MLEDLAIERHRAAMFRTDLSRPIKLAVEFEIINTKTTFFDYGCGHGGDVKRLSSMEVNSAGWDPYYKPDTPLISADVVNLGYILNVIEDTEERLESLQKAWKLTNKVLIVAAQVLVSSISSKNQLAYGDGVVTSRNTFQKYYEQGELKKYIDSALEVDAVPVALGIYFVFRDEQEKENFRAEWYRSGVIAPRIRLATKKYEDCKQELEPLIQFYTKRGRLPAPGELEPEVEENILLEFASIRRAFKVILQATDEAEWDAIAYRRSLDIQVYLALVQFEEERPRFLELPEKIRHDIKAFFGTYRDACEVADEKLFSLGESKVIKAACKTSKIGKQTPDALYVHITALGELEPLLRIYEGCASRVFGRPEETTIVKLHINQPRISYLYYPDFDTDAHPALKASIVIDLKTFRIARGDYSKRKNPPILHRKETFVSPQYPQYEEFARLTEQEVELGLYENPSHIGTRNGWQKYLEQRCIEIRGHQLFEFEHDITPHASLEN
;
A
#
# COMPACT_ATOMS: atom_id res chain seq x y z
N MET A 1 33.11 -2.94 32.86
CA MET A 1 32.96 -1.52 32.41
C MET A 1 31.83 -1.31 31.44
N LEU A 2 30.78 -2.17 31.38
CA LEU A 2 29.54 -2.00 30.60
C LEU A 2 28.30 -1.99 31.51
N GLU A 3 28.46 -2.26 32.82
CA GLU A 3 27.35 -2.37 33.78
C GLU A 3 26.82 -1.00 34.31
N ASP A 4 27.49 0.12 33.99
CA ASP A 4 27.13 1.46 34.50
C ASP A 4 26.60 2.40 33.36
N LEU A 5 26.21 1.87 32.22
CA LEU A 5 25.68 2.73 31.14
C LEU A 5 24.21 3.03 31.42
N ALA A 6 23.91 4.21 31.98
CA ALA A 6 22.54 4.65 32.18
C ALA A 6 21.84 4.87 30.84
N ILE A 7 20.93 3.97 30.47
CA ILE A 7 20.13 4.07 29.25
C ILE A 7 18.97 5.04 29.50
N GLU A 8 18.90 6.11 28.70
CA GLU A 8 17.91 7.18 28.84
C GLU A 8 16.78 6.99 27.81
N ARG A 9 15.90 5.99 28.04
CA ARG A 9 14.81 5.59 27.11
C ARG A 9 13.92 6.76 26.68
N HIS A 10 13.60 7.69 27.58
CA HIS A 10 12.75 8.83 27.31
C HIS A 10 13.27 9.75 26.20
N ARG A 11 14.58 9.79 25.97
CA ARG A 11 15.19 10.55 24.85
C ARG A 11 14.93 9.94 23.47
N ALA A 12 14.38 8.75 23.39
CA ALA A 12 13.96 8.15 22.13
C ALA A 12 12.63 8.74 21.61
N ALA A 13 11.83 9.39 22.50
CA ALA A 13 10.59 10.02 22.10
C ALA A 13 10.83 11.19 21.13
N MET A 14 10.12 11.17 20.01
CA MET A 14 10.26 12.18 18.94
C MET A 14 9.05 13.13 18.90
N PHE A 15 9.32 14.42 18.72
CA PHE A 15 8.27 15.36 18.31
C PHE A 15 7.96 15.15 16.83
N ARG A 16 6.69 14.99 16.49
CA ARG A 16 6.21 14.82 15.13
C ARG A 16 5.23 15.93 14.78
N THR A 17 5.26 16.39 13.55
CA THR A 17 4.33 17.38 12.99
C THR A 17 3.08 16.73 12.43
N ASP A 18 3.13 15.43 12.14
CA ASP A 18 2.05 14.62 11.56
C ASP A 18 1.80 13.36 12.41
N LEU A 19 0.75 12.61 12.10
CA LEU A 19 0.50 11.28 12.67
C LEU A 19 1.71 10.37 12.42
N SER A 20 2.02 9.50 13.39
CA SER A 20 2.99 8.45 13.18
C SER A 20 2.51 7.49 12.09
N ARG A 21 3.45 6.88 11.38
CA ARG A 21 3.12 5.99 10.27
C ARG A 21 2.15 4.87 10.62
N PRO A 22 2.32 4.13 11.75
CA PRO A 22 1.36 3.09 12.11
C PRO A 22 -0.07 3.62 12.26
N ILE A 23 -0.20 4.81 12.86
CA ILE A 23 -1.51 5.45 13.09
C ILE A 23 -2.11 5.96 11.78
N LYS A 24 -1.29 6.57 10.91
CA LYS A 24 -1.74 7.02 9.60
C LYS A 24 -2.30 5.86 8.77
N LEU A 25 -1.60 4.74 8.73
CA LEU A 25 -2.10 3.53 8.05
C LEU A 25 -3.40 3.02 8.67
N ALA A 26 -3.50 3.01 10.00
CA ALA A 26 -4.73 2.57 10.66
C ALA A 26 -5.94 3.48 10.38
N VAL A 27 -5.71 4.78 10.19
CA VAL A 27 -6.75 5.73 9.73
C VAL A 27 -7.09 5.48 8.25
N GLU A 28 -6.09 5.31 7.38
CA GLU A 28 -6.28 5.03 5.95
C GLU A 28 -7.05 3.73 5.70
N PHE A 29 -6.84 2.72 6.54
CA PHE A 29 -7.57 1.45 6.50
C PHE A 29 -8.88 1.45 7.30
N GLU A 30 -9.33 2.60 7.77
CA GLU A 30 -10.56 2.76 8.57
C GLU A 30 -10.59 1.94 9.89
N ILE A 31 -9.45 1.42 10.34
CA ILE A 31 -9.30 0.74 11.64
C ILE A 31 -9.50 1.75 12.78
N ILE A 32 -8.98 2.98 12.61
CA ILE A 32 -9.22 4.11 13.51
C ILE A 32 -10.18 5.07 12.81
N ASN A 33 -11.33 5.33 13.45
CA ASN A 33 -12.35 6.27 12.99
C ASN A 33 -13.10 6.87 14.19
N THR A 34 -14.06 7.77 13.95
CA THR A 34 -14.80 8.48 14.99
C THR A 34 -15.67 7.59 15.90
N LYS A 35 -15.90 6.31 15.50
CA LYS A 35 -16.68 5.34 16.27
C LYS A 35 -15.79 4.41 17.12
N THR A 36 -14.46 4.47 16.97
CA THR A 36 -13.51 3.62 17.69
C THR A 36 -12.85 4.38 18.83
N THR A 37 -12.54 3.66 19.93
CA THR A 37 -11.69 4.17 21.00
C THR A 37 -10.24 3.81 20.73
N PHE A 38 -9.31 4.74 21.01
CA PHE A 38 -7.89 4.59 20.76
C PHE A 38 -7.06 4.81 22.02
N PHE A 39 -6.05 3.96 22.24
CA PHE A 39 -5.10 4.09 23.33
C PHE A 39 -3.65 3.92 22.84
N ASP A 40 -2.79 4.90 23.14
CA ASP A 40 -1.38 4.89 22.77
C ASP A 40 -0.52 4.44 23.96
N TYR A 41 -0.02 3.20 23.92
CA TYR A 41 0.84 2.62 24.94
C TYR A 41 2.30 2.98 24.66
N GLY A 42 2.84 3.91 25.43
CA GLY A 42 4.14 4.55 25.19
C GLY A 42 4.02 5.77 24.29
N CYS A 43 3.04 6.65 24.58
CA CYS A 43 2.69 7.78 23.72
C CYS A 43 3.75 8.90 23.66
N GLY A 44 4.83 8.85 24.47
CA GLY A 44 5.82 9.89 24.56
C GLY A 44 5.16 11.25 24.85
N HIS A 45 5.43 12.24 24.00
CA HIS A 45 4.83 13.58 24.12
C HIS A 45 3.33 13.65 23.79
N GLY A 46 2.69 12.55 23.38
CA GLY A 46 1.26 12.46 23.07
C GLY A 46 0.85 13.11 21.74
N GLY A 47 1.76 13.17 20.77
CA GLY A 47 1.49 13.80 19.48
C GLY A 47 0.36 13.15 18.69
N ASP A 48 0.32 11.82 18.63
CA ASP A 48 -0.72 11.06 17.91
C ASP A 48 -2.07 11.19 18.63
N VAL A 49 -2.09 11.06 19.95
CA VAL A 49 -3.31 11.24 20.77
C VAL A 49 -3.94 12.60 20.51
N LYS A 50 -3.13 13.69 20.55
CA LYS A 50 -3.64 15.04 20.31
C LYS A 50 -4.27 15.20 18.92
N ARG A 51 -3.63 14.63 17.88
CA ARG A 51 -4.12 14.73 16.50
C ARG A 51 -5.39 13.92 16.29
N LEU A 52 -5.43 12.68 16.81
CA LEU A 52 -6.63 11.86 16.74
C LEU A 52 -7.81 12.53 17.47
N SER A 53 -7.55 13.15 18.65
CA SER A 53 -8.58 13.94 19.34
C SER A 53 -9.09 15.12 18.49
N SER A 54 -8.20 15.77 17.71
CA SER A 54 -8.63 16.85 16.78
C SER A 54 -9.41 16.34 15.57
N MET A 55 -9.36 15.02 15.30
CA MET A 55 -10.16 14.31 14.30
C MET A 55 -11.43 13.67 14.89
N GLU A 56 -11.83 14.11 16.10
CA GLU A 56 -13.00 13.60 16.84
C GLU A 56 -12.92 12.11 17.22
N VAL A 57 -11.72 11.52 17.22
CA VAL A 57 -11.49 10.16 17.72
C VAL A 57 -11.32 10.20 19.24
N ASN A 58 -12.07 9.37 19.97
CA ASN A 58 -11.91 9.21 21.42
C ASN A 58 -10.57 8.54 21.71
N SER A 59 -9.55 9.33 22.09
CA SER A 59 -8.17 8.90 22.20
C SER A 59 -7.53 9.29 23.52
N ALA A 60 -6.77 8.35 24.11
CA ALA A 60 -5.96 8.52 25.31
C ALA A 60 -4.57 7.89 25.10
N GLY A 61 -3.64 8.14 26.04
CA GLY A 61 -2.32 7.54 25.94
C GLY A 61 -1.55 7.67 27.24
N TRP A 62 -0.76 6.64 27.51
CA TRP A 62 0.12 6.53 28.67
C TRP A 62 1.58 6.46 28.24
N ASP A 63 2.47 7.04 29.05
CA ASP A 63 3.91 6.92 28.89
C ASP A 63 4.58 6.94 30.28
N PRO A 64 5.52 6.03 30.57
CA PRO A 64 6.10 5.91 31.90
C PRO A 64 6.88 7.16 32.36
N TYR A 65 7.35 7.98 31.43
CA TYR A 65 8.12 9.19 31.74
C TYR A 65 7.30 10.48 31.55
N TYR A 66 6.61 10.63 30.41
CA TYR A 66 5.93 11.87 30.07
C TYR A 66 4.49 11.96 30.59
N LYS A 67 3.84 10.83 30.83
CA LYS A 67 2.44 10.75 31.31
C LYS A 67 2.23 9.57 32.28
N PRO A 68 3.02 9.48 33.37
CA PRO A 68 3.00 8.33 34.28
C PRO A 68 1.67 8.16 35.01
N ASP A 69 0.97 9.28 35.31
CA ASP A 69 -0.27 9.28 36.07
C ASP A 69 -1.53 8.97 35.23
N THR A 70 -1.40 8.83 33.90
CA THR A 70 -2.53 8.46 33.05
C THR A 70 -2.88 6.98 33.29
N PRO A 71 -4.16 6.64 33.57
CA PRO A 71 -4.56 5.27 33.78
C PRO A 71 -4.42 4.45 32.50
N LEU A 72 -4.01 3.19 32.65
CA LEU A 72 -4.07 2.21 31.58
C LEU A 72 -5.52 1.78 31.36
N ILE A 73 -6.07 2.06 30.19
CA ILE A 73 -7.46 1.77 29.83
C ILE A 73 -7.53 0.87 28.60
N SER A 74 -8.54 0.02 28.56
CA SER A 74 -8.82 -0.77 27.34
C SER A 74 -9.44 0.10 26.25
N ALA A 75 -9.08 -0.18 25.01
CA ALA A 75 -9.59 0.52 23.85
C ALA A 75 -9.84 -0.44 22.68
N ASP A 76 -10.64 -0.03 21.71
CA ASP A 76 -10.84 -0.81 20.48
C ASP A 76 -9.52 -0.99 19.75
N VAL A 77 -8.75 0.08 19.63
CA VAL A 77 -7.44 0.07 19.00
C VAL A 77 -6.37 0.52 20.00
N VAL A 78 -5.36 -0.30 20.20
CA VAL A 78 -4.18 0.03 21.02
C VAL A 78 -2.96 0.12 20.11
N ASN A 79 -2.15 1.15 20.31
CA ASN A 79 -0.88 1.32 19.61
C ASN A 79 0.32 1.00 20.52
N LEU A 80 1.21 0.15 20.07
CA LEU A 80 2.53 -0.11 20.63
C LEU A 80 3.59 0.27 19.58
N GLY A 81 3.65 1.58 19.28
CA GLY A 81 4.44 2.11 18.17
C GLY A 81 5.88 2.43 18.54
N TYR A 82 6.85 1.65 18.05
CA TYR A 82 8.30 1.82 18.26
C TYR A 82 8.75 1.70 19.72
N ILE A 83 8.01 0.99 20.55
CA ILE A 83 8.35 0.72 21.94
C ILE A 83 9.26 -0.50 22.05
N LEU A 84 8.98 -1.59 21.32
CA LEU A 84 9.75 -2.82 21.37
C LEU A 84 11.24 -2.66 20.99
N ASN A 85 11.57 -1.64 20.24
CA ASN A 85 12.93 -1.38 19.80
C ASN A 85 13.75 -0.46 20.74
N VAL A 86 13.13 0.14 21.77
CA VAL A 86 13.82 1.05 22.71
C VAL A 86 13.94 0.48 24.13
N ILE A 87 13.33 -0.67 24.40
CA ILE A 87 13.45 -1.38 25.67
C ILE A 87 14.62 -2.38 25.54
N GLU A 88 15.67 -2.24 26.35
CA GLU A 88 16.84 -3.12 26.36
C GLU A 88 16.58 -4.44 27.06
N ASP A 89 15.72 -4.45 28.09
CA ASP A 89 15.37 -5.65 28.83
C ASP A 89 14.35 -6.49 28.02
N THR A 90 14.69 -7.75 27.80
CA THR A 90 13.88 -8.68 26.98
C THR A 90 12.60 -9.12 27.67
N GLU A 91 12.61 -9.23 29.02
CA GLU A 91 11.42 -9.62 29.79
C GLU A 91 10.45 -8.45 29.84
N GLU A 92 10.92 -7.23 30.13
CA GLU A 92 10.09 -6.02 30.11
C GLU A 92 9.51 -5.75 28.71
N ARG A 93 10.27 -6.05 27.65
CA ARG A 93 9.80 -5.93 26.26
C ARG A 93 8.63 -6.88 26.00
N LEU A 94 8.74 -8.13 26.45
CA LEU A 94 7.68 -9.13 26.35
C LEU A 94 6.44 -8.71 27.17
N GLU A 95 6.66 -8.28 28.42
CA GLU A 95 5.57 -7.78 29.28
C GLU A 95 4.85 -6.59 28.66
N SER A 96 5.57 -5.65 28.06
CA SER A 96 4.99 -4.47 27.41
C SER A 96 4.08 -4.86 26.25
N LEU A 97 4.50 -5.81 25.43
CA LEU A 97 3.67 -6.35 24.33
C LEU A 97 2.41 -7.05 24.86
N GLN A 98 2.55 -7.89 25.88
CA GLN A 98 1.43 -8.60 26.48
C GLN A 98 0.45 -7.67 27.22
N LYS A 99 0.97 -6.62 27.88
CA LYS A 99 0.14 -5.59 28.55
C LYS A 99 -0.66 -4.79 27.51
N ALA A 100 -0.03 -4.34 26.42
CA ALA A 100 -0.72 -3.68 25.33
C ALA A 100 -1.81 -4.57 24.72
N TRP A 101 -1.50 -5.87 24.50
CA TRP A 101 -2.49 -6.83 24.02
C TRP A 101 -3.68 -6.98 24.97
N LYS A 102 -3.46 -7.09 26.27
CA LYS A 102 -4.54 -7.17 27.28
C LYS A 102 -5.50 -5.98 27.25
N LEU A 103 -4.99 -4.78 26.92
CA LEU A 103 -5.80 -3.57 26.79
C LEU A 103 -6.57 -3.49 25.47
N THR A 104 -6.25 -4.33 24.49
CA THR A 104 -6.83 -4.28 23.16
C THR A 104 -8.17 -5.01 23.09
N ASN A 105 -9.22 -4.35 22.63
CA ASN A 105 -10.52 -4.96 22.40
C ASN A 105 -10.66 -5.51 20.98
N LYS A 106 -10.10 -4.84 19.95
CA LYS A 106 -10.22 -5.25 18.54
C LYS A 106 -8.88 -5.41 17.83
N VAL A 107 -8.07 -4.35 17.75
CA VAL A 107 -6.82 -4.36 16.99
C VAL A 107 -5.67 -3.77 17.79
N LEU A 108 -4.58 -4.53 17.93
CA LEU A 108 -3.30 -4.02 18.40
C LEU A 108 -2.44 -3.65 17.19
N ILE A 109 -1.94 -2.42 17.19
CA ILE A 109 -0.94 -1.95 16.23
C ILE A 109 0.44 -2.12 16.86
N VAL A 110 1.32 -2.89 16.23
CA VAL A 110 2.70 -3.05 16.68
C VAL A 110 3.64 -2.51 15.62
N ALA A 111 4.53 -1.61 16.02
CA ALA A 111 5.57 -1.12 15.12
C ALA A 111 6.95 -1.16 15.78
N ALA A 112 7.97 -1.53 15.01
CA ALA A 112 9.37 -1.50 15.44
C ALA A 112 10.29 -1.18 14.26
N GLN A 113 11.53 -0.73 14.58
CA GLN A 113 12.57 -0.48 13.60
C GLN A 113 13.08 -1.80 13.03
N VAL A 114 13.11 -1.90 11.70
CA VAL A 114 13.58 -3.09 10.99
C VAL A 114 14.96 -2.84 10.37
N LEU A 115 15.83 -3.83 10.44
CA LEU A 115 17.11 -3.86 9.76
C LEU A 115 16.89 -3.84 8.23
N VAL A 116 17.37 -2.79 7.62
CA VAL A 116 17.51 -2.71 6.17
C VAL A 116 19.00 -2.69 5.87
N SER A 117 19.48 -3.60 5.05
CA SER A 117 20.89 -3.99 4.81
C SER A 117 21.94 -2.90 4.52
N SER A 118 21.63 -1.62 4.77
CA SER A 118 22.51 -0.49 4.57
C SER A 118 22.76 0.39 5.81
N ILE A 119 22.29 -0.03 7.00
CA ILE A 119 22.61 0.72 8.23
C ILE A 119 24.02 0.34 8.67
N SER A 120 25.00 1.01 8.07
CA SER A 120 26.38 1.01 8.53
C SER A 120 26.43 1.82 9.83
N SER A 121 26.49 1.14 10.98
CA SER A 121 26.60 1.72 12.32
C SER A 121 28.01 2.24 12.60
N LYS A 122 28.42 3.32 11.97
CA LYS A 122 29.59 4.06 12.46
C LYS A 122 29.16 4.78 13.74
N ASN A 123 29.72 4.43 14.90
CA ASN A 123 29.53 4.99 16.24
C ASN A 123 28.35 4.44 17.07
N GLN A 124 28.00 3.18 16.98
CA GLN A 124 27.04 2.55 17.89
C GLN A 124 27.77 1.47 18.74
N LEU A 125 27.48 1.43 20.04
CA LEU A 125 28.07 0.45 20.95
C LEU A 125 27.13 -0.75 21.05
N ALA A 126 27.60 -1.96 20.80
CA ALA A 126 26.81 -3.17 20.96
C ALA A 126 26.40 -3.35 22.43
N TYR A 127 25.12 -3.64 22.69
CA TYR A 127 24.55 -3.87 24.00
C TYR A 127 23.42 -4.91 23.91
N GLY A 128 23.58 -6.06 24.57
CA GLY A 128 22.60 -7.14 24.49
C GLY A 128 22.29 -7.55 23.04
N ASP A 129 21.02 -7.55 22.71
CA ASP A 129 20.49 -7.86 21.36
C ASP A 129 20.28 -6.61 20.46
N GLY A 130 20.88 -5.49 20.85
CA GLY A 130 20.80 -4.22 20.12
C GLY A 130 22.06 -3.38 20.26
N VAL A 131 21.88 -2.06 20.19
CA VAL A 131 22.96 -1.08 20.27
C VAL A 131 22.57 0.10 21.14
N VAL A 132 23.54 0.74 21.77
CA VAL A 132 23.36 2.05 22.40
C VAL A 132 23.79 3.12 21.44
N THR A 133 22.91 4.10 21.22
CA THR A 133 23.12 5.22 20.30
C THR A 133 23.98 6.32 20.98
N SER A 134 24.45 7.28 20.19
CA SER A 134 25.16 8.46 20.70
C SER A 134 24.33 9.35 21.66
N ARG A 135 23.02 9.09 21.78
CA ARG A 135 22.11 9.78 22.71
C ARG A 135 21.87 9.02 24.01
N ASN A 136 22.63 7.96 24.27
CA ASN A 136 22.42 7.02 25.38
C ASN A 136 21.04 6.35 25.37
N THR A 137 20.44 6.14 24.20
CA THR A 137 19.21 5.38 24.05
C THR A 137 19.53 4.00 23.50
N PHE A 138 18.84 2.97 23.98
CA PHE A 138 18.92 1.64 23.39
C PHE A 138 18.14 1.60 22.09
N GLN A 139 18.62 0.83 21.09
CA GLN A 139 17.94 0.58 19.84
C GLN A 139 18.18 -0.85 19.38
N LYS A 140 17.09 -1.63 19.32
CA LYS A 140 17.08 -2.91 18.60
C LYS A 140 16.55 -2.71 17.20
N TYR A 141 17.23 -3.30 16.22
CA TYR A 141 16.76 -3.39 14.84
C TYR A 141 16.36 -4.84 14.58
N TYR A 142 15.09 -5.08 14.33
CA TYR A 142 14.58 -6.40 14.03
C TYR A 142 14.80 -6.78 12.57
N GLU A 143 15.02 -8.06 12.27
CA GLU A 143 14.67 -8.55 10.94
C GLU A 143 13.14 -8.63 10.82
N GLN A 144 12.59 -8.42 9.61
CA GLN A 144 11.13 -8.41 9.42
C GLN A 144 10.49 -9.73 9.90
N GLY A 145 11.07 -10.87 9.50
CA GLY A 145 10.59 -12.18 9.93
C GLY A 145 10.82 -12.47 11.43
N GLU A 146 11.85 -11.89 12.05
CA GLU A 146 12.09 -11.97 13.48
C GLU A 146 10.99 -11.25 14.26
N LEU A 147 10.63 -10.02 13.84
CA LEU A 147 9.59 -9.24 14.50
C LEU A 147 8.23 -9.95 14.42
N LYS A 148 7.87 -10.50 13.24
CA LYS A 148 6.64 -11.29 13.10
C LYS A 148 6.63 -12.47 14.06
N LYS A 149 7.65 -13.31 14.03
CA LYS A 149 7.76 -14.48 14.93
C LYS A 149 7.70 -14.10 16.40
N TYR A 150 8.31 -12.98 16.77
CA TYR A 150 8.28 -12.48 18.14
C TYR A 150 6.86 -12.11 18.58
N ILE A 151 6.11 -11.36 17.75
CA ILE A 151 4.71 -10.99 18.02
C ILE A 151 3.85 -12.24 18.09
N ASP A 152 3.92 -13.10 17.07
CA ASP A 152 3.08 -14.29 16.96
C ASP A 152 3.30 -15.25 18.14
N SER A 153 4.56 -15.49 18.51
CA SER A 153 4.89 -16.38 19.63
C SER A 153 4.53 -15.79 21.00
N ALA A 154 4.68 -14.46 21.18
CA ALA A 154 4.40 -13.80 22.46
C ALA A 154 2.92 -13.67 22.76
N LEU A 155 2.07 -13.60 21.73
CA LEU A 155 0.63 -13.37 21.83
C LEU A 155 -0.23 -14.58 21.39
N GLU A 156 0.40 -15.61 20.83
CA GLU A 156 -0.27 -16.81 20.25
C GLU A 156 -1.29 -16.41 19.15
N VAL A 157 -0.84 -15.58 18.21
CA VAL A 157 -1.66 -14.99 17.14
C VAL A 157 -0.93 -15.09 15.80
N ASP A 158 -1.62 -14.72 14.72
CA ASP A 158 -1.02 -14.46 13.42
C ASP A 158 -1.14 -12.96 13.10
N ALA A 159 -0.06 -12.23 13.26
CA ALA A 159 0.01 -10.79 13.02
C ALA A 159 0.07 -10.48 11.53
N VAL A 160 -0.78 -9.56 11.06
CA VAL A 160 -0.86 -9.15 9.65
C VAL A 160 0.17 -8.05 9.35
N PRO A 161 1.16 -8.30 8.47
CA PRO A 161 2.11 -7.27 8.06
C PRO A 161 1.43 -6.24 7.17
N VAL A 162 1.38 -4.99 7.63
CA VAL A 162 0.76 -3.87 6.91
C VAL A 162 1.79 -3.05 6.15
N ALA A 163 2.94 -2.84 6.77
CA ALA A 163 4.09 -2.18 6.15
C ALA A 163 5.40 -2.70 6.77
N LEU A 164 6.53 -2.27 6.24
CA LEU A 164 7.83 -2.65 6.78
C LEU A 164 7.94 -2.25 8.26
N GLY A 165 8.05 -3.26 9.14
CA GLY A 165 8.12 -3.08 10.59
C GLY A 165 6.80 -2.72 11.26
N ILE A 166 5.65 -2.81 10.58
CA ILE A 166 4.33 -2.49 11.12
C ILE A 166 3.37 -3.67 10.93
N TYR A 167 2.74 -4.08 12.02
CA TYR A 167 1.80 -5.21 12.07
C TYR A 167 0.50 -4.80 12.73
N PHE A 168 -0.61 -5.34 12.20
CA PHE A 168 -1.91 -5.30 12.86
C PHE A 168 -2.23 -6.68 13.42
N VAL A 169 -2.63 -6.73 14.67
CA VAL A 169 -3.00 -7.96 15.39
C VAL A 169 -4.47 -7.87 15.75
N PHE A 170 -5.28 -8.70 15.16
CA PHE A 170 -6.73 -8.70 15.33
C PHE A 170 -7.17 -9.63 16.47
N ARG A 171 -8.19 -9.25 17.22
CA ARG A 171 -8.85 -10.10 18.21
C ARG A 171 -9.80 -11.09 17.55
N ASP A 172 -10.44 -10.67 16.49
CA ASP A 172 -11.43 -11.45 15.76
C ASP A 172 -10.88 -11.90 14.41
N GLU A 173 -10.97 -13.20 14.15
CA GLU A 173 -10.44 -13.81 12.92
C GLU A 173 -11.23 -13.38 11.68
N GLN A 174 -12.55 -13.13 11.81
CA GLN A 174 -13.35 -12.68 10.69
C GLN A 174 -13.03 -11.22 10.33
N GLU A 175 -12.73 -10.36 11.30
CA GLU A 175 -12.26 -8.99 11.05
C GLU A 175 -10.89 -9.02 10.36
N LYS A 176 -9.97 -9.92 10.76
CA LYS A 176 -8.68 -10.12 10.10
C LYS A 176 -8.87 -10.49 8.63
N GLU A 177 -9.72 -11.48 8.33
CA GLU A 177 -9.95 -11.94 6.97
C GLU A 177 -10.70 -10.90 6.11
N ASN A 178 -11.64 -10.15 6.68
CA ASN A 178 -12.26 -9.02 5.99
C ASN A 178 -11.22 -7.96 5.60
N PHE A 179 -10.34 -7.59 6.53
CA PHE A 179 -9.25 -6.65 6.28
C PHE A 179 -8.33 -7.13 5.15
N ARG A 180 -7.90 -8.40 5.19
CA ARG A 180 -7.07 -9.01 4.14
C ARG A 180 -7.75 -8.97 2.77
N ALA A 181 -9.03 -9.33 2.70
CA ALA A 181 -9.78 -9.34 1.44
C ALA A 181 -9.98 -7.93 0.87
N GLU A 182 -10.23 -6.94 1.72
CA GLU A 182 -10.42 -5.56 1.28
C GLU A 182 -9.12 -4.91 0.83
N TRP A 183 -7.98 -5.23 1.43
CA TRP A 183 -6.68 -4.69 1.04
C TRP A 183 -6.32 -4.92 -0.43
N TYR A 184 -6.68 -6.10 -0.98
CA TYR A 184 -6.37 -6.44 -2.37
C TYR A 184 -7.48 -6.08 -3.36
N ARG A 185 -8.52 -5.39 -2.89
CA ARG A 185 -9.62 -5.02 -3.76
C ARG A 185 -9.21 -3.93 -4.75
N SER A 186 -9.49 -4.19 -6.04
CA SER A 186 -9.24 -3.21 -7.11
C SER A 186 -10.23 -2.05 -7.06
N GLY A 187 -9.79 -0.85 -7.43
CA GLY A 187 -10.67 0.30 -7.61
C GLY A 187 -11.68 0.07 -8.74
N VAL A 188 -12.95 0.36 -8.51
CA VAL A 188 -14.03 0.26 -9.50
C VAL A 188 -14.98 1.43 -9.34
N ILE A 189 -15.42 1.98 -10.47
CA ILE A 189 -16.38 3.09 -10.53
C ILE A 189 -17.71 2.53 -11.02
N ALA A 190 -18.81 3.01 -10.47
CA ALA A 190 -20.15 2.65 -10.93
C ALA A 190 -20.36 3.06 -12.40
N PRO A 191 -21.10 2.26 -13.20
CA PRO A 191 -21.46 2.60 -14.56
C PRO A 191 -22.21 3.92 -14.66
N ARG A 192 -21.98 4.65 -15.75
CA ARG A 192 -22.67 5.92 -16.02
C ARG A 192 -24.10 5.66 -16.44
N ILE A 193 -25.01 6.49 -15.97
CA ILE A 193 -26.41 6.48 -16.41
C ILE A 193 -26.46 7.01 -17.84
N ARG A 194 -26.90 6.17 -18.79
CA ARG A 194 -26.98 6.50 -20.22
C ARG A 194 -28.37 6.91 -20.66
N LEU A 195 -29.39 6.29 -20.06
CA LEU A 195 -30.83 6.53 -20.37
C LEU A 195 -31.63 6.59 -19.08
N ALA A 196 -31.91 7.79 -18.58
CA ALA A 196 -32.78 7.96 -17.45
C ALA A 196 -34.23 7.62 -17.87
N THR A 197 -34.72 6.44 -17.49
CA THR A 197 -36.14 6.11 -17.63
C THR A 197 -36.92 6.82 -16.53
N LYS A 198 -38.17 7.15 -16.78
CA LYS A 198 -39.04 7.79 -15.77
C LYS A 198 -39.03 7.02 -14.46
N LYS A 199 -39.12 5.70 -14.52
CA LYS A 199 -39.06 4.81 -13.34
C LYS A 199 -37.73 4.86 -12.59
N TYR A 200 -36.62 5.04 -13.29
CA TYR A 200 -35.28 5.19 -12.64
C TYR A 200 -35.18 6.53 -11.91
N GLU A 201 -35.63 7.64 -12.57
CA GLU A 201 -35.60 8.96 -11.96
C GLU A 201 -36.50 9.06 -10.73
N ASP A 202 -37.70 8.45 -10.81
CA ASP A 202 -38.66 8.45 -9.70
C ASP A 202 -38.14 7.69 -8.46
N CYS A 203 -37.28 6.68 -8.64
CA CYS A 203 -36.76 5.77 -7.57
C CYS A 203 -35.24 5.84 -7.39
N LYS A 204 -34.62 6.93 -7.82
CA LYS A 204 -33.13 7.04 -7.79
C LYS A 204 -32.54 6.92 -6.38
N GLN A 205 -33.19 7.49 -5.38
CA GLN A 205 -32.70 7.46 -3.99
C GLN A 205 -32.73 6.03 -3.41
N GLU A 206 -33.77 5.28 -3.73
CA GLU A 206 -33.95 3.89 -3.29
C GLU A 206 -32.99 2.92 -4.00
N LEU A 207 -32.60 3.25 -5.25
CA LEU A 207 -31.69 2.42 -6.07
C LEU A 207 -30.21 2.68 -5.79
N GLU A 208 -29.84 3.87 -5.31
CA GLU A 208 -28.46 4.26 -5.06
C GLU A 208 -27.69 3.28 -4.13
N PRO A 209 -28.24 2.82 -2.99
CA PRO A 209 -27.57 1.85 -2.13
C PRO A 209 -27.31 0.51 -2.83
N LEU A 210 -28.19 0.08 -3.74
CA LEU A 210 -28.03 -1.14 -4.52
C LEU A 210 -26.92 -0.97 -5.58
N ILE A 211 -26.82 0.19 -6.21
CA ILE A 211 -25.73 0.56 -7.13
C ILE A 211 -24.39 0.51 -6.40
N GLN A 212 -24.30 1.13 -5.22
CA GLN A 212 -23.09 1.15 -4.40
C GLN A 212 -22.70 -0.26 -3.95
N PHE A 213 -23.68 -1.07 -3.49
CA PHE A 213 -23.42 -2.44 -3.09
C PHE A 213 -22.87 -3.27 -4.25
N TYR A 214 -23.51 -3.23 -5.42
CA TYR A 214 -23.05 -4.00 -6.58
C TYR A 214 -21.67 -3.52 -7.04
N THR A 215 -21.44 -2.22 -7.10
CA THR A 215 -20.12 -1.66 -7.44
C THR A 215 -19.04 -2.16 -6.47
N LYS A 216 -19.36 -2.22 -5.20
CA LYS A 216 -18.43 -2.72 -4.17
C LYS A 216 -18.24 -4.23 -4.23
N ARG A 217 -19.29 -5.03 -4.49
CA ARG A 217 -19.26 -6.50 -4.35
C ARG A 217 -19.31 -7.27 -5.68
N GLY A 218 -19.76 -6.67 -6.79
CA GLY A 218 -19.91 -7.30 -8.11
C GLY A 218 -21.04 -8.33 -8.18
N ARG A 219 -21.93 -8.33 -7.21
CA ARG A 219 -23.10 -9.20 -7.13
C ARG A 219 -24.25 -8.52 -6.43
N LEU A 220 -25.44 -9.10 -6.56
CA LEU A 220 -26.59 -8.66 -5.77
C LEU A 220 -26.42 -9.00 -4.30
N PRO A 221 -26.96 -8.18 -3.37
CA PRO A 221 -26.93 -8.47 -1.95
C PRO A 221 -27.78 -9.73 -1.63
N ALA A 222 -27.29 -10.51 -0.69
CA ALA A 222 -28.08 -11.54 -0.03
C ALA A 222 -28.98 -10.87 1.04
N PRO A 223 -30.03 -11.55 1.52
CA PRO A 223 -30.89 -11.04 2.59
C PRO A 223 -30.08 -10.59 3.81
N GLY A 224 -30.32 -9.38 4.29
CA GLY A 224 -29.63 -8.80 5.45
C GLY A 224 -28.25 -8.18 5.16
N GLU A 225 -27.82 -8.09 3.91
CA GLU A 225 -26.57 -7.40 3.53
C GLU A 225 -26.76 -5.90 3.27
N LEU A 226 -27.99 -5.44 3.06
CA LEU A 226 -28.33 -4.01 3.04
C LEU A 226 -28.81 -3.59 4.43
N GLU A 227 -28.80 -2.28 4.68
CA GLU A 227 -29.46 -1.73 5.86
C GLU A 227 -30.96 -2.11 5.86
N PRO A 228 -31.54 -2.51 7.01
CA PRO A 228 -32.90 -3.06 7.05
C PRO A 228 -33.95 -2.16 6.42
N GLU A 229 -33.90 -0.84 6.67
CA GLU A 229 -34.83 0.13 6.09
C GLU A 229 -34.68 0.24 4.56
N VAL A 230 -33.45 0.14 4.05
CA VAL A 230 -33.15 0.17 2.61
C VAL A 230 -33.67 -1.09 1.95
N GLU A 231 -33.44 -2.26 2.55
CA GLU A 231 -33.93 -3.53 2.00
C GLU A 231 -35.47 -3.57 1.99
N GLU A 232 -36.13 -3.12 3.05
CA GLU A 232 -37.58 -3.05 3.14
C GLU A 232 -38.16 -2.10 2.07
N ASN A 233 -37.60 -0.91 1.90
CA ASN A 233 -38.06 0.05 0.87
C ASN A 233 -37.90 -0.51 -0.55
N ILE A 234 -36.79 -1.17 -0.86
CA ILE A 234 -36.59 -1.83 -2.16
C ILE A 234 -37.61 -2.95 -2.37
N LEU A 235 -37.90 -3.75 -1.34
CA LEU A 235 -38.87 -4.82 -1.44
C LEU A 235 -40.32 -4.33 -1.59
N LEU A 236 -40.67 -3.24 -0.92
CA LEU A 236 -41.99 -2.59 -1.06
C LEU A 236 -42.19 -2.03 -2.49
N GLU A 237 -41.19 -1.32 -3.04
CA GLU A 237 -41.32 -0.66 -4.35
C GLU A 237 -41.18 -1.63 -5.53
N PHE A 238 -40.24 -2.59 -5.42
CA PHE A 238 -39.87 -3.46 -6.56
C PHE A 238 -40.25 -4.93 -6.36
N ALA A 239 -40.75 -5.31 -5.21
CA ALA A 239 -41.08 -6.69 -4.80
C ALA A 239 -39.87 -7.66 -4.76
N SER A 240 -38.71 -7.28 -5.27
CA SER A 240 -37.43 -8.02 -5.12
C SER A 240 -36.23 -7.18 -5.54
N ILE A 241 -35.08 -7.45 -4.93
CA ILE A 241 -33.79 -6.84 -5.29
C ILE A 241 -33.44 -7.07 -6.78
N ARG A 242 -33.76 -8.26 -7.33
CA ARG A 242 -33.51 -8.55 -8.76
C ARG A 242 -34.35 -7.66 -9.69
N ARG A 243 -35.58 -7.32 -9.31
CA ARG A 243 -36.42 -6.41 -10.11
C ARG A 243 -35.95 -4.97 -9.99
N ALA A 244 -35.52 -4.55 -8.82
CA ALA A 244 -34.90 -3.25 -8.63
C ALA A 244 -33.64 -3.10 -9.52
N PHE A 245 -32.78 -4.11 -9.53
CA PHE A 245 -31.57 -4.10 -10.35
C PHE A 245 -31.86 -4.10 -11.86
N LYS A 246 -32.95 -4.74 -12.31
CA LYS A 246 -33.37 -4.63 -13.72
C LYS A 246 -33.70 -3.20 -14.15
N VAL A 247 -34.21 -2.36 -13.24
CA VAL A 247 -34.46 -0.94 -13.53
C VAL A 247 -33.14 -0.19 -13.72
N ILE A 248 -32.10 -0.53 -12.91
CA ILE A 248 -30.76 0.00 -13.06
C ILE A 248 -30.15 -0.41 -14.41
N LEU A 249 -30.27 -1.69 -14.79
CA LEU A 249 -29.76 -2.18 -16.08
C LEU A 249 -30.40 -1.51 -17.28
N GLN A 250 -31.68 -1.12 -17.19
CA GLN A 250 -32.36 -0.37 -18.26
C GLN A 250 -31.83 1.06 -18.43
N ALA A 251 -31.25 1.64 -17.37
CA ALA A 251 -30.70 3.00 -17.38
C ALA A 251 -29.19 3.04 -17.66
N THR A 252 -28.50 1.90 -17.59
CA THR A 252 -27.04 1.77 -17.68
C THR A 252 -26.64 0.74 -18.74
N ASP A 253 -25.33 0.47 -18.88
CA ASP A 253 -24.83 -0.58 -19.76
C ASP A 253 -24.59 -1.86 -18.95
N GLU A 254 -25.26 -2.96 -19.33
CA GLU A 254 -25.13 -4.26 -18.67
C GLU A 254 -23.69 -4.78 -18.73
N ALA A 255 -22.96 -4.54 -19.86
CA ALA A 255 -21.58 -4.97 -20.01
C ALA A 255 -20.62 -4.30 -18.98
N GLU A 256 -20.93 -3.08 -18.54
CA GLU A 256 -20.14 -2.43 -17.49
C GLU A 256 -20.35 -3.11 -16.12
N TRP A 257 -21.55 -3.59 -15.82
CA TRP A 257 -21.83 -4.37 -14.61
C TRP A 257 -21.19 -5.75 -14.64
N ASP A 258 -21.20 -6.43 -15.79
CA ASP A 258 -20.48 -7.71 -15.98
C ASP A 258 -18.97 -7.52 -15.79
N ALA A 259 -18.41 -6.42 -16.29
CA ALA A 259 -17.00 -6.08 -16.06
C ALA A 259 -16.67 -5.86 -14.58
N ILE A 260 -17.59 -5.25 -13.81
CA ILE A 260 -17.45 -5.10 -12.36
C ILE A 260 -17.47 -6.48 -11.69
N ALA A 261 -18.46 -7.33 -12.02
CA ALA A 261 -18.57 -8.68 -11.47
C ALA A 261 -17.31 -9.50 -11.74
N TYR A 262 -16.82 -9.47 -13.00
CA TYR A 262 -15.58 -10.13 -13.38
C TYR A 262 -14.39 -9.62 -12.56
N ARG A 263 -14.20 -8.30 -12.43
CA ARG A 263 -13.12 -7.72 -11.64
C ARG A 263 -13.17 -8.14 -10.16
N ARG A 264 -14.36 -8.21 -9.58
CA ARG A 264 -14.54 -8.70 -8.20
C ARG A 264 -14.23 -10.18 -8.04
N SER A 265 -14.54 -11.00 -9.06
CA SER A 265 -14.12 -12.40 -9.03
C SER A 265 -12.59 -12.56 -9.06
N LEU A 266 -11.88 -11.70 -9.81
CA LEU A 266 -10.42 -11.66 -9.81
C LEU A 266 -9.84 -11.24 -8.44
N ASP A 267 -10.49 -10.30 -7.75
CA ASP A 267 -10.08 -9.88 -6.40
C ASP A 267 -10.15 -11.05 -5.40
N ILE A 268 -11.18 -11.89 -5.47
CA ILE A 268 -11.30 -13.11 -4.65
C ILE A 268 -10.17 -14.12 -4.97
N GLN A 269 -9.80 -14.28 -6.24
CA GLN A 269 -8.69 -15.15 -6.61
C GLN A 269 -7.37 -14.67 -6.01
N VAL A 270 -7.09 -13.37 -6.09
CA VAL A 270 -5.89 -12.76 -5.49
C VAL A 270 -5.90 -12.97 -3.98
N TYR A 271 -7.01 -12.69 -3.31
CA TYR A 271 -7.16 -12.91 -1.87
C TYR A 271 -6.86 -14.36 -1.47
N LEU A 272 -7.53 -15.34 -2.10
CA LEU A 272 -7.34 -16.75 -1.78
C LEU A 272 -5.91 -17.25 -2.07
N ALA A 273 -5.29 -16.78 -3.14
CA ALA A 273 -3.91 -17.13 -3.48
C ALA A 273 -2.92 -16.60 -2.43
N LEU A 274 -3.11 -15.35 -1.97
CA LEU A 274 -2.20 -14.74 -1.01
C LEU A 274 -2.40 -15.27 0.42
N VAL A 275 -3.61 -15.65 0.80
CA VAL A 275 -3.84 -16.35 2.06
C VAL A 275 -3.10 -17.70 2.03
N GLN A 276 -3.21 -18.48 0.94
CA GLN A 276 -2.48 -19.74 0.79
C GLN A 276 -0.96 -19.58 0.78
N PHE A 277 -0.46 -18.47 0.29
CA PHE A 277 0.97 -18.18 0.27
C PHE A 277 1.52 -17.92 1.68
N GLU A 278 0.71 -17.34 2.54
CA GLU A 278 1.11 -16.92 3.89
C GLU A 278 0.91 -18.02 4.93
N GLU A 279 -0.24 -18.72 4.87
CA GLU A 279 -0.65 -19.74 5.81
C GLU A 279 -1.69 -20.71 5.21
N GLU A 280 -2.12 -21.71 5.96
CA GLU A 280 -3.24 -22.57 5.57
C GLU A 280 -4.53 -21.75 5.51
N ARG A 281 -5.30 -21.90 4.43
CA ARG A 281 -6.58 -21.19 4.26
C ARG A 281 -7.59 -21.56 5.34
N PRO A 282 -8.36 -20.57 5.85
CA PRO A 282 -9.49 -20.84 6.73
C PRO A 282 -10.51 -21.78 6.03
N ARG A 283 -11.22 -22.57 6.81
CA ARG A 283 -12.34 -23.36 6.31
C ARG A 283 -13.46 -22.43 5.83
N PHE A 284 -14.27 -22.89 4.89
CA PHE A 284 -15.33 -22.05 4.30
C PHE A 284 -16.24 -21.36 5.34
N LEU A 285 -16.60 -22.07 6.42
CA LEU A 285 -17.47 -21.53 7.47
C LEU A 285 -16.75 -20.53 8.40
N GLU A 286 -15.43 -20.54 8.42
CA GLU A 286 -14.60 -19.61 9.18
C GLU A 286 -14.42 -18.27 8.44
N LEU A 287 -14.65 -18.28 7.11
CA LEU A 287 -14.62 -17.05 6.31
C LEU A 287 -15.78 -16.12 6.68
N PRO A 288 -15.58 -14.81 6.63
CA PRO A 288 -16.63 -13.83 6.78
C PRO A 288 -17.80 -14.08 5.83
N GLU A 289 -19.02 -13.84 6.30
CA GLU A 289 -20.24 -14.14 5.55
C GLU A 289 -20.25 -13.47 4.17
N LYS A 290 -19.83 -12.21 4.10
CA LYS A 290 -19.74 -11.45 2.83
C LYS A 290 -18.79 -12.11 1.83
N ILE A 291 -17.66 -12.64 2.28
CA ILE A 291 -16.70 -13.36 1.42
C ILE A 291 -17.27 -14.70 0.98
N ARG A 292 -17.98 -15.41 1.86
CA ARG A 292 -18.67 -16.66 1.49
C ARG A 292 -19.72 -16.44 0.41
N HIS A 293 -20.47 -15.34 0.47
CA HIS A 293 -21.43 -14.96 -0.55
C HIS A 293 -20.75 -14.60 -1.88
N ASP A 294 -19.63 -13.87 -1.85
CA ASP A 294 -18.85 -13.55 -3.04
C ASP A 294 -18.33 -14.84 -3.72
N ILE A 295 -17.75 -15.75 -2.96
CA ILE A 295 -17.25 -17.04 -3.47
C ILE A 295 -18.38 -17.84 -4.13
N LYS A 296 -19.52 -17.96 -3.46
CA LYS A 296 -20.69 -18.66 -4.03
C LYS A 296 -21.20 -18.01 -5.33
N ALA A 297 -21.22 -16.68 -5.36
CA ALA A 297 -21.71 -15.95 -6.53
C ALA A 297 -20.81 -16.12 -7.74
N PHE A 298 -19.47 -16.11 -7.57
CA PHE A 298 -18.50 -16.10 -8.66
C PHE A 298 -17.99 -17.50 -9.06
N PHE A 299 -17.90 -18.43 -8.12
CA PHE A 299 -17.25 -19.72 -8.34
C PHE A 299 -18.19 -20.93 -8.05
N GLY A 300 -19.37 -20.69 -7.48
CA GLY A 300 -20.27 -21.74 -7.06
C GLY A 300 -19.82 -22.47 -5.81
N THR A 301 -18.58 -22.99 -5.78
CA THR A 301 -18.02 -23.67 -4.59
C THR A 301 -16.72 -23.05 -4.12
N TYR A 302 -16.41 -23.24 -2.83
CA TYR A 302 -15.14 -22.81 -2.24
C TYR A 302 -13.95 -23.57 -2.84
N ARG A 303 -14.15 -24.85 -3.13
CA ARG A 303 -13.14 -25.70 -3.75
C ARG A 303 -12.73 -25.15 -5.12
N ASP A 304 -13.68 -24.83 -5.99
CA ASP A 304 -13.38 -24.31 -7.33
C ASP A 304 -12.65 -22.97 -7.26
N ALA A 305 -13.06 -22.11 -6.31
CA ALA A 305 -12.37 -20.83 -6.07
C ALA A 305 -10.91 -21.03 -5.63
N CYS A 306 -10.65 -22.00 -4.74
CA CYS A 306 -9.31 -22.34 -4.29
C CYS A 306 -8.46 -22.94 -5.43
N GLU A 307 -9.00 -23.86 -6.22
CA GLU A 307 -8.28 -24.48 -7.34
C GLU A 307 -7.80 -23.43 -8.36
N VAL A 308 -8.65 -22.48 -8.74
CA VAL A 308 -8.29 -21.36 -9.63
C VAL A 308 -7.23 -20.45 -9.02
N ALA A 309 -7.30 -20.19 -7.72
CA ALA A 309 -6.32 -19.35 -7.02
C ALA A 309 -4.96 -20.06 -6.92
N ASP A 310 -4.95 -21.37 -6.62
CA ASP A 310 -3.74 -22.20 -6.51
C ASP A 310 -3.01 -22.34 -7.84
N GLU A 311 -3.74 -22.57 -8.94
CA GLU A 311 -3.17 -22.61 -10.28
C GLU A 311 -2.34 -21.34 -10.57
N LYS A 312 -2.89 -20.15 -10.25
CA LYS A 312 -2.19 -18.88 -10.42
C LYS A 312 -0.99 -18.74 -9.49
N LEU A 313 -1.14 -19.06 -8.22
CA LEU A 313 -0.08 -18.95 -7.23
C LEU A 313 1.11 -19.84 -7.59
N PHE A 314 0.87 -21.12 -7.86
CA PHE A 314 1.94 -22.07 -8.15
C PHE A 314 2.60 -21.83 -9.51
N SER A 315 1.85 -21.27 -10.49
CA SER A 315 2.42 -20.89 -11.80
C SER A 315 3.48 -19.79 -11.70
N LEU A 316 3.52 -19.01 -10.62
CA LEU A 316 4.57 -18.01 -10.37
C LEU A 316 5.97 -18.62 -10.24
N GLY A 317 6.08 -19.92 -9.94
CA GLY A 317 7.35 -20.65 -9.98
C GLY A 317 7.99 -20.73 -11.36
N GLU A 318 7.22 -20.49 -12.43
CA GLU A 318 7.68 -20.54 -13.79
C GLU A 318 7.97 -19.14 -14.36
N SER A 319 9.24 -18.78 -14.51
CA SER A 319 9.65 -17.46 -15.03
C SER A 319 9.04 -17.08 -16.38
N LYS A 320 8.76 -18.09 -17.25
CA LYS A 320 8.08 -17.86 -18.54
C LYS A 320 6.66 -17.31 -18.38
N VAL A 321 5.95 -17.71 -17.32
CA VAL A 321 4.57 -17.27 -17.02
C VAL A 321 4.58 -15.80 -16.60
N ILE A 322 5.46 -15.40 -15.68
CA ILE A 322 5.63 -14.00 -15.28
C ILE A 322 6.02 -13.13 -16.48
N LYS A 323 6.96 -13.64 -17.31
CA LYS A 323 7.38 -12.94 -18.54
C LYS A 323 6.24 -12.72 -19.52
N ALA A 324 5.39 -13.72 -19.73
CA ALA A 324 4.23 -13.60 -20.60
C ALA A 324 3.22 -12.59 -20.03
N ALA A 325 2.90 -12.68 -18.76
CA ALA A 325 1.97 -11.76 -18.09
C ALA A 325 2.47 -10.30 -18.13
N CYS A 326 3.75 -10.07 -17.87
CA CYS A 326 4.34 -8.73 -17.96
C CYS A 326 4.28 -8.18 -19.41
N LYS A 327 4.49 -9.02 -20.43
CA LYS A 327 4.43 -8.61 -21.85
C LYS A 327 3.01 -8.28 -22.33
N THR A 328 2.01 -8.92 -21.79
CA THR A 328 0.60 -8.70 -22.16
C THR A 328 -0.08 -7.65 -21.31
N SER A 329 0.59 -7.14 -20.27
CA SER A 329 0.04 -6.12 -19.41
C SER A 329 -0.30 -4.85 -20.19
N LYS A 330 -1.52 -4.35 -20.00
CA LYS A 330 -1.99 -3.08 -20.56
C LYS A 330 -1.61 -1.88 -19.70
N ILE A 331 -1.19 -2.15 -18.48
CA ILE A 331 -0.81 -1.14 -17.47
C ILE A 331 0.67 -1.31 -17.16
N GLY A 332 1.38 -0.20 -17.07
CA GLY A 332 2.78 -0.15 -16.70
C GLY A 332 3.75 -0.13 -17.88
N LYS A 333 4.94 0.40 -17.64
CA LYS A 333 6.03 0.49 -18.62
C LYS A 333 6.81 -0.80 -18.70
N GLN A 334 6.78 -1.41 -19.86
CA GLN A 334 7.52 -2.65 -20.13
C GLN A 334 8.97 -2.33 -20.52
N THR A 335 9.90 -3.10 -19.97
CA THR A 335 11.31 -3.13 -20.35
C THR A 335 11.74 -4.60 -20.57
N PRO A 336 12.91 -4.88 -21.17
CA PRO A 336 13.37 -6.25 -21.35
C PRO A 336 13.45 -7.08 -20.06
N ASP A 337 13.68 -6.42 -18.91
CA ASP A 337 13.97 -7.07 -17.62
C ASP A 337 12.84 -6.94 -16.58
N ALA A 338 11.87 -6.05 -16.82
CA ALA A 338 10.84 -5.78 -15.83
C ALA A 338 9.61 -5.04 -16.39
N LEU A 339 8.51 -5.12 -15.63
CA LEU A 339 7.36 -4.24 -15.74
C LEU A 339 7.40 -3.24 -14.58
N TYR A 340 7.24 -1.95 -14.88
CA TYR A 340 7.19 -0.87 -13.89
C TYR A 340 5.78 -0.31 -13.83
N VAL A 341 5.19 -0.22 -12.65
CA VAL A 341 3.81 0.21 -12.44
C VAL A 341 3.76 1.21 -11.30
N HIS A 342 3.03 2.30 -11.48
CA HIS A 342 2.76 3.23 -10.37
C HIS A 342 1.90 2.53 -9.30
N ILE A 343 2.14 2.86 -8.02
CA ILE A 343 1.48 2.20 -6.89
C ILE A 343 -0.06 2.24 -7.00
N THR A 344 -0.63 3.32 -7.51
CA THR A 344 -2.08 3.49 -7.68
C THR A 344 -2.69 2.58 -8.75
N ALA A 345 -1.89 2.11 -9.71
CA ALA A 345 -2.35 1.28 -10.82
C ALA A 345 -2.17 -0.23 -10.56
N LEU A 346 -1.62 -0.64 -9.42
CA LEU A 346 -1.42 -2.06 -9.09
C LEU A 346 -2.72 -2.86 -9.09
N GLY A 347 -3.83 -2.27 -8.63
CA GLY A 347 -5.13 -2.92 -8.61
C GLY A 347 -5.70 -3.23 -10.00
N GLU A 348 -5.19 -2.58 -11.04
CA GLU A 348 -5.64 -2.76 -12.42
C GLU A 348 -4.84 -3.87 -13.17
N LEU A 349 -3.76 -4.38 -12.57
CA LEU A 349 -3.00 -5.49 -13.11
C LEU A 349 -3.82 -6.78 -13.13
N GLU A 350 -3.47 -7.66 -14.06
CA GLU A 350 -3.97 -9.04 -14.09
C GLU A 350 -3.68 -9.77 -12.77
N PRO A 351 -4.55 -10.69 -12.31
CA PRO A 351 -4.42 -11.36 -11.02
C PRO A 351 -3.04 -11.97 -10.76
N LEU A 352 -2.44 -12.58 -11.78
CA LEU A 352 -1.11 -13.20 -11.66
C LEU A 352 -0.04 -12.20 -11.21
N LEU A 353 -0.02 -10.99 -11.80
CA LEU A 353 0.94 -9.95 -11.45
C LEU A 353 0.62 -9.31 -10.09
N ARG A 354 -0.66 -9.22 -9.73
CA ARG A 354 -1.09 -8.79 -8.41
C ARG A 354 -0.67 -9.80 -7.32
N ILE A 355 -0.80 -11.10 -7.59
CA ILE A 355 -0.32 -12.16 -6.68
C ILE A 355 1.21 -12.10 -6.58
N TYR A 356 1.93 -11.90 -7.70
CA TYR A 356 3.39 -11.81 -7.70
C TYR A 356 3.90 -10.66 -6.82
N GLU A 357 3.32 -9.46 -6.96
CA GLU A 357 3.63 -8.33 -6.06
C GLU A 357 3.13 -8.63 -4.63
N GLY A 358 1.94 -9.20 -4.48
CA GLY A 358 1.33 -9.56 -3.23
C GLY A 358 2.20 -10.49 -2.38
N CYS A 359 2.90 -11.45 -2.98
CA CYS A 359 3.84 -12.31 -2.26
C CYS A 359 4.95 -11.51 -1.56
N ALA A 360 5.45 -10.43 -2.19
CA ALA A 360 6.42 -9.55 -1.54
C ALA A 360 5.79 -8.69 -0.45
N SER A 361 4.67 -8.05 -0.75
CA SER A 361 4.01 -7.13 0.19
C SER A 361 3.43 -7.83 1.42
N ARG A 362 3.05 -9.12 1.31
CA ARG A 362 2.57 -9.91 2.44
C ARG A 362 3.68 -10.28 3.42
N VAL A 363 4.87 -10.58 2.93
CA VAL A 363 6.00 -10.97 3.81
C VAL A 363 6.64 -9.74 4.45
N PHE A 364 6.77 -8.65 3.70
CA PHE A 364 7.59 -7.52 4.10
C PHE A 364 6.82 -6.22 4.30
N GLY A 365 5.55 -6.15 3.91
CA GLY A 365 4.81 -4.92 3.81
C GLY A 365 5.30 -4.03 2.67
N ARG A 366 4.48 -3.08 2.23
CA ARG A 366 4.91 -2.05 1.26
C ARG A 366 5.57 -0.89 1.99
N PRO A 367 6.73 -0.37 1.49
CA PRO A 367 7.28 0.87 2.00
C PRO A 367 6.33 2.05 1.68
N GLU A 368 6.12 2.94 2.66
CA GLU A 368 5.18 4.07 2.55
C GLU A 368 5.46 4.99 1.36
N GLU A 369 6.74 5.28 1.16
CA GLU A 369 7.19 6.23 0.14
C GLU A 369 7.24 5.62 -1.27
N THR A 370 6.66 4.42 -1.47
CA THR A 370 6.69 3.76 -2.78
C THR A 370 5.90 4.54 -3.80
N THR A 371 6.57 4.94 -4.87
CA THR A 371 5.95 5.58 -6.04
C THR A 371 5.73 4.56 -7.15
N ILE A 372 6.78 3.79 -7.48
CA ILE A 372 6.78 2.80 -8.56
C ILE A 372 7.11 1.42 -8.00
N VAL A 373 6.38 0.42 -8.44
CA VAL A 373 6.69 -1.00 -8.21
C VAL A 373 7.28 -1.58 -9.48
N LYS A 374 8.45 -2.21 -9.35
CA LYS A 374 9.14 -2.92 -10.43
C LYS A 374 9.00 -4.41 -10.23
N LEU A 375 8.29 -5.05 -11.14
CA LEU A 375 8.14 -6.51 -11.20
C LEU A 375 9.24 -7.07 -12.09
N HIS A 376 10.21 -7.79 -11.52
CA HIS A 376 11.30 -8.37 -12.29
C HIS A 376 10.87 -9.62 -13.05
N ILE A 377 11.31 -9.73 -14.31
CA ILE A 377 10.92 -10.84 -15.21
C ILE A 377 11.88 -12.04 -15.09
N ASN A 378 13.18 -11.76 -14.99
CA ASN A 378 14.22 -12.78 -15.06
C ASN A 378 14.61 -13.37 -13.70
N GLN A 379 14.16 -12.75 -12.62
CA GLN A 379 14.44 -13.15 -11.24
C GLN A 379 13.17 -12.93 -10.40
N PRO A 380 12.87 -13.80 -9.42
CA PRO A 380 11.70 -13.63 -8.57
C PRO A 380 11.94 -12.50 -7.55
N ARG A 381 11.90 -11.26 -8.02
CA ARG A 381 12.15 -10.06 -7.24
C ARG A 381 11.10 -8.99 -7.49
N ILE A 382 10.76 -8.28 -6.44
CA ILE A 382 9.96 -7.06 -6.50
C ILE A 382 10.83 -5.91 -5.97
N SER A 383 10.82 -4.77 -6.67
CA SER A 383 11.46 -3.56 -6.16
C SER A 383 10.44 -2.47 -5.96
N TYR A 384 10.50 -1.84 -4.81
CA TYR A 384 9.75 -0.63 -4.47
C TYR A 384 10.68 0.57 -4.65
N LEU A 385 10.29 1.49 -5.53
CA LEU A 385 11.10 2.63 -5.95
C LEU A 385 10.44 3.92 -5.46
N TYR A 386 11.25 4.82 -4.88
CA TYR A 386 10.79 6.09 -4.36
C TYR A 386 11.23 7.25 -5.23
N TYR A 387 10.26 7.95 -5.81
CA TYR A 387 10.39 9.16 -6.60
C TYR A 387 9.54 10.26 -5.96
N PRO A 388 10.06 11.06 -5.01
CA PRO A 388 9.26 12.01 -4.23
C PRO A 388 8.59 13.08 -5.09
N ASP A 389 9.24 13.46 -6.18
CA ASP A 389 8.80 14.54 -7.06
C ASP A 389 8.03 14.01 -8.30
N PHE A 390 7.40 12.81 -8.20
CA PHE A 390 6.75 12.15 -9.34
C PHE A 390 5.70 13.04 -10.02
N ASP A 391 4.91 13.78 -9.25
CA ASP A 391 3.85 14.63 -9.80
C ASP A 391 4.36 16.00 -10.25
N THR A 392 5.41 16.51 -9.64
CA THR A 392 5.87 17.89 -9.82
C THR A 392 7.05 18.06 -10.77
N ASP A 393 7.93 17.06 -10.89
CA ASP A 393 9.08 17.07 -11.81
C ASP A 393 8.74 16.29 -13.09
N ALA A 394 9.08 16.85 -14.24
CA ALA A 394 8.93 16.17 -15.53
C ALA A 394 9.67 14.82 -15.56
N HIS A 395 10.89 14.80 -15.03
CA HIS A 395 11.79 13.65 -15.00
C HIS A 395 12.29 13.37 -13.58
N PRO A 396 11.41 12.89 -12.68
CA PRO A 396 11.72 12.74 -11.26
C PRO A 396 12.90 11.79 -11.05
N ALA A 397 13.76 12.14 -10.09
CA ALA A 397 14.94 11.37 -9.77
C ALA A 397 14.65 10.29 -8.71
N LEU A 398 15.21 9.12 -8.90
CA LEU A 398 15.17 8.04 -7.91
C LEU A 398 15.92 8.48 -6.64
N LYS A 399 15.22 8.40 -5.49
CA LYS A 399 15.78 8.74 -4.18
C LYS A 399 16.13 7.52 -3.36
N ALA A 400 15.29 6.49 -3.40
CA ALA A 400 15.53 5.23 -2.69
C ALA A 400 14.92 4.04 -3.44
N SER A 401 15.43 2.85 -3.17
CA SER A 401 14.84 1.60 -3.62
C SER A 401 14.89 0.54 -2.52
N ILE A 402 13.88 -0.30 -2.45
CA ILE A 402 13.87 -1.51 -1.63
C ILE A 402 13.62 -2.68 -2.58
N VAL A 403 14.53 -3.65 -2.60
CA VAL A 403 14.43 -4.85 -3.42
C VAL A 403 14.18 -6.05 -2.52
N ILE A 404 13.12 -6.78 -2.82
CA ILE A 404 12.74 -8.02 -2.13
C ILE A 404 13.01 -9.19 -3.06
N ASP A 405 13.84 -10.12 -2.61
CA ASP A 405 14.11 -11.37 -3.32
C ASP A 405 13.17 -12.44 -2.75
N LEU A 406 12.21 -12.89 -3.56
CA LEU A 406 11.18 -13.86 -3.14
C LEU A 406 11.70 -15.30 -3.01
N LYS A 407 12.91 -15.59 -3.52
CA LYS A 407 13.53 -16.90 -3.37
C LYS A 407 14.27 -17.04 -2.04
N THR A 408 14.91 -15.97 -1.59
CA THR A 408 15.75 -15.97 -0.38
C THR A 408 15.13 -15.20 0.77
N PHE A 409 14.02 -14.49 0.52
CA PHE A 409 13.35 -13.59 1.46
C PHE A 409 14.31 -12.53 2.05
N ARG A 410 15.29 -12.08 1.24
CA ARG A 410 16.23 -11.02 1.63
C ARG A 410 15.75 -9.67 1.09
N ILE A 411 15.98 -8.64 1.90
CA ILE A 411 15.72 -7.25 1.56
C ILE A 411 17.06 -6.56 1.29
N ALA A 412 17.16 -5.82 0.18
CA ALA A 412 18.26 -4.92 -0.09
C ALA A 412 17.73 -3.48 -0.27
N ARG A 413 18.41 -2.49 0.28
CA ARG A 413 18.08 -1.07 0.12
C ARG A 413 19.14 -0.36 -0.71
N GLY A 414 18.70 0.43 -1.69
CA GLY A 414 19.52 1.39 -2.41
C GLY A 414 19.18 2.82 -1.96
N ASP A 415 20.21 3.58 -1.57
CA ASP A 415 20.09 5.03 -1.30
C ASP A 415 20.72 5.81 -2.46
N TYR A 416 19.92 6.65 -3.10
CA TYR A 416 20.32 7.49 -4.23
C TYR A 416 20.30 8.98 -3.87
N SER A 417 19.91 9.34 -2.65
CA SER A 417 19.74 10.75 -2.22
C SER A 417 21.01 11.59 -2.33
N LYS A 418 22.19 10.96 -2.15
CA LYS A 418 23.50 11.60 -2.23
C LYS A 418 24.19 11.41 -3.57
N ARG A 419 23.57 10.74 -4.55
CA ARG A 419 24.17 10.54 -5.86
C ARG A 419 24.09 11.83 -6.67
N LYS A 420 25.24 12.29 -7.18
CA LYS A 420 25.32 13.48 -8.05
C LYS A 420 24.57 13.28 -9.39
N ASN A 421 24.46 12.03 -9.83
CA ASN A 421 23.80 11.67 -11.09
C ASN A 421 22.82 10.49 -10.86
N PRO A 422 21.66 10.73 -10.24
CA PRO A 422 20.66 9.68 -10.01
C PRO A 422 19.95 9.27 -11.30
N PRO A 423 19.42 8.03 -11.36
CA PRO A 423 18.49 7.63 -12.40
C PRO A 423 17.21 8.48 -12.37
N ILE A 424 16.63 8.74 -13.54
CA ILE A 424 15.39 9.49 -13.70
C ILE A 424 14.33 8.69 -14.45
N LEU A 425 13.07 9.09 -14.31
CA LEU A 425 11.95 8.53 -15.07
C LEU A 425 11.64 9.39 -16.28
N HIS A 426 11.17 8.74 -17.35
CA HIS A 426 10.63 9.33 -18.56
C HIS A 426 9.32 8.65 -18.92
N ARG A 427 8.42 9.35 -19.63
CA ARG A 427 7.15 8.81 -20.12
C ARG A 427 6.27 8.36 -18.98
N LYS A 428 5.99 9.28 -18.06
CA LYS A 428 5.27 9.00 -16.79
C LYS A 428 3.85 8.45 -17.02
N GLU A 429 3.19 8.84 -18.09
CA GLU A 429 1.89 8.32 -18.51
C GLU A 429 1.88 6.79 -18.65
N THR A 430 3.03 6.19 -18.99
CA THR A 430 3.13 4.74 -19.16
C THR A 430 3.11 3.95 -17.86
N PHE A 431 3.33 4.59 -16.71
CA PHE A 431 3.36 3.93 -15.38
C PHE A 431 2.01 3.97 -14.67
N VAL A 432 1.14 4.91 -15.02
CA VAL A 432 -0.13 5.20 -14.39
C VAL A 432 -1.30 4.73 -15.25
N SER A 433 -2.51 4.70 -14.69
CA SER A 433 -3.72 4.47 -15.48
C SER A 433 -4.20 5.77 -16.16
N PRO A 434 -5.01 5.68 -17.23
CA PRO A 434 -5.60 6.86 -17.88
C PRO A 434 -6.47 7.73 -16.96
N GLN A 435 -6.91 7.20 -15.81
CA GLN A 435 -7.70 7.94 -14.82
C GLN A 435 -6.82 8.70 -13.81
N TYR A 436 -5.50 8.62 -13.93
CA TYR A 436 -4.59 9.36 -13.05
C TYR A 436 -4.74 10.87 -13.28
N PRO A 437 -4.78 11.70 -12.22
CA PRO A 437 -5.09 13.14 -12.36
C PRO A 437 -4.21 13.89 -13.36
N GLN A 438 -2.90 13.61 -13.40
CA GLN A 438 -1.95 14.25 -14.30
C GLN A 438 -1.64 13.46 -15.58
N TYR A 439 -2.41 12.40 -15.91
CA TYR A 439 -2.16 11.55 -17.08
C TYR A 439 -2.01 12.36 -18.38
N GLU A 440 -2.96 13.24 -18.65
CA GLU A 440 -2.99 14.07 -19.87
C GLU A 440 -1.79 15.05 -19.96
N GLU A 441 -1.33 15.56 -18.80
CA GLU A 441 -0.16 16.43 -18.72
C GLU A 441 1.11 15.65 -19.04
N PHE A 442 1.25 14.44 -18.47
CA PHE A 442 2.40 13.56 -18.75
C PHE A 442 2.43 13.10 -20.20
N ALA A 443 1.27 12.70 -20.76
CA ALA A 443 1.16 12.24 -22.14
C ALA A 443 1.54 13.36 -23.13
N ARG A 444 1.05 14.57 -22.91
CA ARG A 444 1.37 15.75 -23.75
C ARG A 444 2.88 16.05 -23.76
N LEU A 445 3.53 16.03 -22.61
CA LEU A 445 4.98 16.23 -22.55
C LEU A 445 5.71 15.14 -23.33
N THR A 446 5.32 13.88 -23.16
CA THR A 446 5.93 12.76 -23.89
C THR A 446 5.74 12.89 -25.41
N GLU A 447 4.57 13.32 -25.87
CA GLU A 447 4.33 13.60 -27.30
C GLU A 447 5.31 14.66 -27.83
N GLN A 448 5.47 15.78 -27.16
CA GLN A 448 6.42 16.83 -27.52
C GLN A 448 7.87 16.31 -27.56
N GLU A 449 8.27 15.52 -26.56
CA GLU A 449 9.61 14.92 -26.50
C GLU A 449 9.85 13.92 -27.65
N VAL A 450 8.84 13.16 -28.04
CA VAL A 450 8.88 12.24 -29.19
C VAL A 450 8.97 13.02 -30.50
N GLU A 451 8.18 14.05 -30.70
CA GLU A 451 8.20 14.90 -31.90
C GLU A 451 9.56 15.55 -32.11
N LEU A 452 10.25 15.95 -31.04
CA LEU A 452 11.61 16.48 -31.09
C LEU A 452 12.71 15.42 -31.16
N GLY A 453 12.37 14.13 -31.24
CA GLY A 453 13.31 13.03 -31.37
C GLY A 453 14.21 12.84 -30.14
N LEU A 454 13.75 13.26 -28.94
CA LEU A 454 14.57 13.20 -27.71
C LEU A 454 14.83 11.77 -27.22
N TYR A 455 14.05 10.80 -27.69
CA TYR A 455 14.18 9.38 -27.30
C TYR A 455 14.97 8.52 -28.32
N GLU A 456 15.50 9.13 -29.39
CA GLU A 456 16.25 8.40 -30.42
C GLU A 456 17.60 7.85 -29.91
N ASN A 457 18.22 8.56 -28.94
CA ASN A 457 19.51 8.15 -28.37
C ASN A 457 19.37 7.70 -26.90
N PRO A 458 19.25 6.39 -26.63
CA PRO A 458 19.04 5.88 -25.27
C PRO A 458 20.20 6.15 -24.30
N SER A 459 21.41 6.47 -24.79
CA SER A 459 22.59 6.67 -23.95
C SER A 459 22.49 7.90 -23.04
N HIS A 460 21.63 8.87 -23.35
CA HIS A 460 21.46 10.12 -22.61
C HIS A 460 20.25 10.14 -21.68
N ILE A 461 19.34 9.18 -21.82
CA ILE A 461 18.00 9.20 -21.19
C ILE A 461 18.01 8.70 -19.73
N GLY A 462 18.96 7.90 -19.32
CA GLY A 462 18.87 7.12 -18.07
C GLY A 462 19.20 7.88 -16.78
N THR A 463 19.81 9.05 -16.83
CA THR A 463 20.31 9.77 -15.66
C THR A 463 20.13 11.28 -15.78
N ARG A 464 20.00 11.97 -14.61
CA ARG A 464 19.74 13.42 -14.54
C ARG A 464 20.74 14.24 -15.33
N ASN A 465 22.04 14.04 -15.10
CA ASN A 465 23.08 14.86 -15.79
C ASN A 465 23.16 14.50 -17.28
N GLY A 466 22.95 13.26 -17.66
CA GLY A 466 22.91 12.83 -19.06
C GLY A 466 21.78 13.52 -19.81
N TRP A 467 20.59 13.51 -19.24
CA TRP A 467 19.41 14.16 -19.80
C TRP A 467 19.57 15.68 -19.89
N GLN A 468 20.01 16.32 -18.80
CA GLN A 468 20.20 17.76 -18.77
C GLN A 468 21.21 18.24 -19.87
N LYS A 469 22.36 17.59 -19.99
CA LYS A 469 23.33 17.88 -21.04
C LYS A 469 22.76 17.68 -22.45
N TYR A 470 21.94 16.67 -22.61
CA TYR A 470 21.31 16.39 -23.90
C TYR A 470 20.28 17.45 -24.29
N LEU A 471 19.46 17.90 -23.34
CA LEU A 471 18.53 19.02 -23.54
C LEU A 471 19.29 20.34 -23.86
N GLU A 472 20.35 20.65 -23.12
CA GLU A 472 21.22 21.81 -23.37
C GLU A 472 21.79 21.81 -24.80
N GLN A 473 22.27 20.65 -25.29
CA GLN A 473 22.79 20.50 -26.67
C GLN A 473 21.70 20.69 -27.73
N ARG A 474 20.43 20.46 -27.41
CA ARG A 474 19.31 20.66 -28.31
C ARG A 474 18.60 22.00 -28.13
N CYS A 475 19.11 22.88 -27.26
CA CYS A 475 18.53 24.20 -26.93
C CYS A 475 17.08 24.04 -26.39
N ILE A 476 16.84 23.03 -25.56
CA ILE A 476 15.55 22.72 -24.98
C ILE A 476 15.63 22.92 -23.47
N GLU A 477 14.62 23.55 -22.89
CA GLU A 477 14.41 23.67 -21.47
C GLU A 477 13.02 23.08 -21.11
N ILE A 478 12.94 22.35 -20.02
CA ILE A 478 11.68 21.82 -19.48
C ILE A 478 11.46 22.45 -18.11
N ARG A 479 10.31 23.15 -17.95
CA ARG A 479 9.86 23.75 -16.69
C ARG A 479 8.52 23.15 -16.28
N GLY A 480 8.49 22.49 -15.12
CA GLY A 480 7.37 21.64 -14.77
C GLY A 480 7.19 20.55 -15.83
N HIS A 481 6.02 20.52 -16.48
CA HIS A 481 5.71 19.60 -17.58
C HIS A 481 5.53 20.35 -18.93
N GLN A 482 6.21 21.48 -19.10
CA GLN A 482 6.15 22.27 -20.33
C GLN A 482 7.53 22.38 -20.95
N LEU A 483 7.60 22.17 -22.25
CA LEU A 483 8.80 22.20 -23.05
C LEU A 483 8.94 23.56 -23.74
N PHE A 484 10.14 24.14 -23.71
CA PHE A 484 10.51 25.41 -24.32
C PHE A 484 11.76 25.23 -25.18
N GLU A 485 11.71 25.70 -26.42
CA GLU A 485 12.85 25.78 -27.30
C GLU A 485 13.40 27.21 -27.26
N PHE A 486 14.73 27.37 -27.28
CA PHE A 486 15.38 28.70 -27.36
C PHE A 486 16.44 28.69 -28.44
N GLU A 487 16.58 29.80 -29.14
CA GLU A 487 17.61 29.97 -30.15
C GLU A 487 18.99 30.09 -29.49
N HIS A 488 19.98 29.40 -30.02
CA HIS A 488 21.38 29.66 -29.68
C HIS A 488 21.73 31.06 -30.17
N ASP A 489 21.95 32.02 -29.28
CA ASP A 489 22.66 33.29 -29.62
C ASP A 489 24.08 32.90 -30.04
N ILE A 490 24.27 32.65 -31.33
CA ILE A 490 25.56 32.58 -31.95
C ILE A 490 26.04 34.02 -32.01
N THR A 491 26.62 34.55 -30.93
CA THR A 491 27.49 35.74 -31.05
C THR A 491 28.70 35.34 -31.89
N PRO A 492 28.86 35.88 -33.10
CA PRO A 492 30.07 35.63 -33.86
C PRO A 492 31.24 36.26 -33.06
N HIS A 493 32.18 35.43 -32.63
CA HIS A 493 33.47 35.95 -32.22
C HIS A 493 34.02 36.76 -33.42
N ALA A 494 33.92 38.09 -33.28
CA ALA A 494 34.60 39.00 -34.15
C ALA A 494 36.09 38.66 -34.13
N SER A 495 36.54 38.15 -35.24
CA SER A 495 37.96 38.08 -35.58
C SER A 495 38.57 39.49 -35.45
N LEU A 496 39.28 39.70 -34.36
CA LEU A 496 40.24 40.79 -34.31
C LEU A 496 41.51 40.36 -35.07
N GLU A 497 41.47 40.59 -36.36
CA GLU A 497 42.73 40.89 -37.08
C GLU A 497 43.25 42.22 -36.58
N ASN A 498 44.40 42.21 -35.91
CA ASN A 498 45.55 43.11 -36.17
C ASN A 498 46.71 42.72 -35.28
#